data_4b64f206677a9e73f12dcaf69909b7f5
#
_entry.id   4b64f206677a9e73f12dcaf69909b7f5
#
_cell.length_a   1.000
_cell.length_b   1.000
_cell.length_c   1.000
_cell.angle_alpha   90.00
_cell.angle_beta   90.00
_cell.angle_gamma   90.00
#
_symmetry.space_group_name_H-M   'P 1'
#
loop_
_entity.id
_entity.type
_entity.pdbx_description
1 polymer ?
#
loop_
_entity_poly.entity_id
_entity_poly.type
_entity_poly.pdbx_seq_one_letter_code
_entity_poly.pdbx_strand_id
1 'polypeptide(L)'
;MEFLKCACVETLYTELPFLDRFRAAKADGFAAVEFWSWEDKDLAAVRAAAGAAGISIAGFNGDVPFSLIDPAQKADYLDYLRRSVAAAHTLGARAVTIHSNALGEGGVVLNAYPELSHTVKLCAMFDTLKDCARIAEESGVSMNLEALNVTTDHLGNFLATTRMAAELAALVGSPKLKILYDVYHMQLNEGSLCDNIRRYAPQIGHVHVADAPGRHEPGTGEIHYPAVYHALWEAGYRGLIGYELFPKTTTAEAVKAIMAE
;
A
#
# COMPACT_ATOMS: atom_id res chain seq x y z
N MET A 1 21.73 -3.55 -8.23
CA MET A 1 20.81 -3.34 -7.09
C MET A 1 19.65 -4.28 -7.33
N GLU A 2 19.29 -5.09 -6.37
CA GLU A 2 18.19 -6.03 -6.56
C GLU A 2 17.24 -5.94 -5.38
N PHE A 3 15.99 -5.59 -5.65
CA PHE A 3 14.91 -5.59 -4.69
C PHE A 3 14.06 -6.84 -4.87
N LEU A 4 13.54 -7.36 -3.78
CA LEU A 4 12.51 -8.40 -3.84
C LEU A 4 11.20 -7.80 -4.35
N LYS A 5 10.60 -8.44 -5.33
CA LYS A 5 9.40 -7.97 -6.04
C LYS A 5 8.15 -8.61 -5.48
N CYS A 6 7.10 -7.82 -5.30
CA CYS A 6 5.78 -8.23 -4.83
C CYS A 6 4.73 -7.91 -5.90
N ALA A 7 3.88 -8.86 -6.25
CA ALA A 7 2.80 -8.64 -7.21
C ALA A 7 1.51 -8.29 -6.49
N CYS A 8 0.87 -7.17 -6.86
CA CYS A 8 -0.53 -6.94 -6.50
C CYS A 8 -1.42 -7.81 -7.38
N VAL A 9 -1.94 -8.90 -6.81
CA VAL A 9 -2.75 -9.88 -7.57
C VAL A 9 -4.21 -9.44 -7.77
N GLU A 10 -4.60 -8.27 -7.30
CA GLU A 10 -5.87 -7.64 -7.70
C GLU A 10 -5.77 -6.98 -9.08
N THR A 11 -4.57 -6.59 -9.49
CA THR A 11 -4.34 -5.87 -10.76
C THR A 11 -3.56 -6.68 -11.78
N LEU A 12 -2.69 -7.58 -11.31
CA LEU A 12 -1.95 -8.52 -12.16
C LEU A 12 -2.64 -9.89 -12.16
N TYR A 13 -2.50 -10.63 -13.27
CA TYR A 13 -3.06 -11.98 -13.46
C TYR A 13 -4.59 -12.03 -13.37
N THR A 14 -5.29 -10.94 -13.67
CA THR A 14 -6.75 -10.85 -13.57
C THR A 14 -7.49 -11.79 -14.53
N GLU A 15 -6.82 -12.28 -15.55
CA GLU A 15 -7.28 -13.32 -16.47
C GLU A 15 -7.39 -14.72 -15.83
N LEU A 16 -6.79 -14.91 -14.63
CA LEU A 16 -6.82 -16.16 -13.89
C LEU A 16 -7.78 -16.09 -12.69
N PRO A 17 -8.34 -17.22 -12.26
CA PRO A 17 -9.01 -17.33 -10.96
C PRO A 17 -8.07 -16.86 -9.83
N PHE A 18 -8.61 -16.19 -8.82
CA PHE A 18 -7.79 -15.50 -7.78
C PHE A 18 -6.73 -16.42 -7.14
N LEU A 19 -7.09 -17.63 -6.76
CA LEU A 19 -6.16 -18.58 -6.11
C LEU A 19 -5.04 -19.08 -7.04
N ASP A 20 -5.27 -19.10 -8.36
CA ASP A 20 -4.26 -19.51 -9.35
C ASP A 20 -3.20 -18.44 -9.58
N ARG A 21 -3.51 -17.16 -9.28
CA ARG A 21 -2.60 -16.02 -9.41
C ARG A 21 -1.35 -16.16 -8.55
N PHE A 22 -1.46 -16.80 -7.39
CA PHE A 22 -0.32 -17.04 -6.48
C PHE A 22 0.75 -17.91 -7.14
N ARG A 23 0.32 -18.99 -7.80
CA ARG A 23 1.23 -19.89 -8.54
C ARG A 23 1.84 -19.21 -9.75
N ALA A 24 1.05 -18.42 -10.49
CA ALA A 24 1.52 -17.64 -11.64
C ALA A 24 2.57 -16.62 -11.22
N ALA A 25 2.30 -15.79 -10.21
CA ALA A 25 3.25 -14.82 -9.68
C ALA A 25 4.58 -15.48 -9.23
N LYS A 26 4.49 -16.63 -8.55
CA LYS A 26 5.69 -17.38 -8.16
C LYS A 26 6.48 -17.89 -9.35
N ALA A 27 5.81 -18.43 -10.36
CA ALA A 27 6.46 -18.93 -11.59
C ALA A 27 7.20 -17.83 -12.35
N ASP A 28 6.68 -16.60 -12.32
CA ASP A 28 7.29 -15.43 -12.93
C ASP A 28 8.37 -14.76 -12.09
N GLY A 29 8.67 -15.28 -10.89
CA GLY A 29 9.80 -14.84 -10.07
C GLY A 29 9.48 -13.85 -8.96
N PHE A 30 8.21 -13.54 -8.70
CA PHE A 30 7.83 -12.72 -7.54
C PHE A 30 8.16 -13.44 -6.21
N ALA A 31 8.65 -12.67 -5.26
CA ALA A 31 8.96 -13.14 -3.91
C ALA A 31 7.73 -13.15 -3.00
N ALA A 32 6.78 -12.25 -3.26
CA ALA A 32 5.57 -12.08 -2.49
C ALA A 32 4.40 -11.65 -3.37
N VAL A 33 3.20 -11.72 -2.81
CA VAL A 33 1.98 -11.16 -3.36
C VAL A 33 1.30 -10.27 -2.33
N GLU A 34 0.47 -9.35 -2.80
CA GLU A 34 -0.44 -8.53 -2.02
C GLU A 34 -1.78 -8.39 -2.75
N PHE A 35 -2.81 -7.96 -2.05
CA PHE A 35 -4.16 -7.78 -2.61
C PHE A 35 -4.94 -6.75 -1.79
N TRP A 36 -6.14 -6.32 -2.26
CA TRP A 36 -6.82 -5.19 -1.64
C TRP A 36 -7.69 -5.56 -0.43
N SER A 37 -8.53 -6.61 -0.56
CA SER A 37 -9.48 -6.94 0.50
C SER A 37 -9.32 -8.37 0.99
N TRP A 38 -9.51 -8.55 2.30
CA TRP A 38 -9.56 -9.85 2.94
C TRP A 38 -10.99 -10.34 3.20
N GLU A 39 -11.97 -9.42 3.24
CA GLU A 39 -13.35 -9.73 3.66
C GLU A 39 -14.10 -10.62 2.67
N ASP A 40 -13.84 -10.45 1.38
CA ASP A 40 -14.47 -11.18 0.29
C ASP A 40 -13.76 -12.50 -0.05
N LYS A 41 -12.78 -12.92 0.74
CA LYS A 41 -11.92 -14.06 0.45
C LYS A 41 -12.02 -15.16 1.51
N ASP A 42 -11.96 -16.41 1.09
CA ASP A 42 -11.72 -17.55 1.96
C ASP A 42 -10.24 -17.55 2.39
N LEU A 43 -9.96 -17.04 3.58
CA LEU A 43 -8.60 -16.89 4.10
C LEU A 43 -7.86 -18.23 4.22
N ALA A 44 -8.56 -19.32 4.48
CA ALA A 44 -7.96 -20.64 4.56
C ALA A 44 -7.51 -21.12 3.18
N ALA A 45 -8.35 -20.92 2.15
CA ALA A 45 -8.01 -21.23 0.77
C ALA A 45 -6.86 -20.35 0.25
N VAL A 46 -6.86 -19.04 0.58
CA VAL A 46 -5.78 -18.11 0.20
C VAL A 46 -4.45 -18.54 0.83
N ARG A 47 -4.45 -18.85 2.12
CA ARG A 47 -3.24 -19.35 2.83
C ARG A 47 -2.73 -20.66 2.21
N ALA A 48 -3.65 -21.60 1.89
CA ALA A 48 -3.29 -22.86 1.28
C ALA A 48 -2.68 -22.65 -0.12
N ALA A 49 -3.26 -21.76 -0.96
CA ALA A 49 -2.74 -21.45 -2.29
C ALA A 49 -1.35 -20.81 -2.22
N ALA A 50 -1.12 -19.84 -1.32
CA ALA A 50 0.19 -19.22 -1.10
C ALA A 50 1.23 -20.25 -0.63
N GLY A 51 0.86 -21.12 0.32
CA GLY A 51 1.72 -22.20 0.81
C GLY A 51 2.07 -23.21 -0.26
N ALA A 52 1.10 -23.65 -1.07
CA ALA A 52 1.32 -24.57 -2.18
C ALA A 52 2.22 -23.98 -3.29
N ALA A 53 2.08 -22.67 -3.54
CA ALA A 53 2.94 -21.96 -4.47
C ALA A 53 4.35 -21.65 -3.93
N GLY A 54 4.55 -21.71 -2.61
CA GLY A 54 5.80 -21.30 -1.96
C GLY A 54 6.07 -19.79 -2.10
N ILE A 55 4.99 -18.97 -2.01
CA ILE A 55 5.05 -17.51 -2.09
C ILE A 55 4.48 -16.89 -0.80
N SER A 56 5.08 -15.80 -0.32
CA SER A 56 4.60 -15.11 0.87
C SER A 56 3.50 -14.07 0.52
N ILE A 57 2.65 -13.77 1.51
CA ILE A 57 1.70 -12.66 1.42
C ILE A 57 2.33 -11.47 2.14
N ALA A 58 2.58 -10.36 1.42
CA ALA A 58 3.18 -9.14 1.96
C ALA A 58 2.18 -8.39 2.85
N GLY A 59 0.98 -8.17 2.36
CA GLY A 59 -0.07 -7.43 3.06
C GLY A 59 -1.34 -7.30 2.24
N PHE A 60 -2.25 -6.48 2.79
CA PHE A 60 -3.52 -6.09 2.18
C PHE A 60 -4.05 -4.82 2.87
N ASN A 61 -5.13 -4.20 2.35
CA ASN A 61 -5.73 -3.02 2.96
C ASN A 61 -6.48 -3.39 4.26
N GLY A 62 -6.15 -2.69 5.34
CA GLY A 62 -6.63 -3.01 6.68
C GLY A 62 -7.82 -2.18 7.17
N ASP A 63 -8.30 -1.20 6.39
CA ASP A 63 -9.21 -0.16 6.88
C ASP A 63 -10.31 0.30 5.90
N VAL A 64 -10.50 -0.40 4.81
CA VAL A 64 -11.31 0.04 3.65
C VAL A 64 -12.64 0.74 3.98
N PRO A 65 -13.50 0.27 4.93
CA PRO A 65 -14.82 0.87 5.11
C PRO A 65 -14.86 2.08 6.04
N PHE A 66 -13.75 2.47 6.69
CA PHE A 66 -13.73 3.53 7.70
C PHE A 66 -12.66 4.58 7.42
N SER A 67 -12.87 5.80 7.95
CA SER A 67 -11.98 6.94 7.76
C SER A 67 -11.22 7.31 9.04
N LEU A 68 -9.90 7.47 8.95
CA LEU A 68 -9.05 7.98 10.03
C LEU A 68 -9.35 9.44 10.40
N ILE A 69 -9.87 10.21 9.44
CA ILE A 69 -10.08 11.65 9.58
C ILE A 69 -11.40 12.02 10.25
N ASP A 70 -12.30 11.06 10.46
CA ASP A 70 -13.56 11.27 11.13
C ASP A 70 -13.49 10.81 12.59
N PRO A 71 -13.51 11.73 13.57
CA PRO A 71 -13.41 11.35 14.98
C PRO A 71 -14.58 10.48 15.45
N ALA A 72 -15.74 10.54 14.78
CA ALA A 72 -16.91 9.72 15.12
C ALA A 72 -16.71 8.23 14.74
N GLN A 73 -15.85 7.94 13.78
CA GLN A 73 -15.60 6.56 13.33
C GLN A 73 -14.46 5.86 14.07
N LYS A 74 -13.78 6.54 14.98
CA LYS A 74 -12.58 6.00 15.64
C LYS A 74 -12.78 4.61 16.24
N ALA A 75 -13.87 4.38 16.95
CA ALA A 75 -14.14 3.09 17.62
C ALA A 75 -14.33 1.97 16.60
N ASP A 76 -15.16 2.20 15.58
CA ASP A 76 -15.45 1.23 14.52
C ASP A 76 -14.21 0.96 13.65
N TYR A 77 -13.43 2.01 13.36
CA TYR A 77 -12.15 1.90 12.66
C TYR A 77 -11.19 0.95 13.39
N LEU A 78 -11.00 1.15 14.70
CA LEU A 78 -10.09 0.34 15.50
C LEU A 78 -10.58 -1.10 15.66
N ASP A 79 -11.89 -1.32 15.74
CA ASP A 79 -12.46 -2.67 15.76
C ASP A 79 -12.25 -3.40 14.43
N TYR A 80 -12.50 -2.71 13.32
CA TYR A 80 -12.23 -3.26 11.98
C TYR A 80 -10.74 -3.59 11.82
N LEU A 81 -9.84 -2.69 12.23
CA LEU A 81 -8.41 -2.90 12.15
C LEU A 81 -7.95 -4.13 12.95
N ARG A 82 -8.54 -4.39 14.13
CA ARG A 82 -8.24 -5.63 14.88
C ARG A 82 -8.66 -6.88 14.13
N ARG A 83 -9.79 -6.85 13.42
CA ARG A 83 -10.22 -7.96 12.54
C ARG A 83 -9.25 -8.15 11.37
N SER A 84 -8.78 -7.06 10.77
CA SER A 84 -7.77 -7.09 9.72
C SER A 84 -6.44 -7.67 10.22
N VAL A 85 -6.02 -7.33 11.44
CA VAL A 85 -4.84 -7.95 12.08
C VAL A 85 -5.03 -9.45 12.31
N ALA A 86 -6.21 -9.89 12.74
CA ALA A 86 -6.51 -11.32 12.87
C ALA A 86 -6.45 -12.05 11.52
N ALA A 87 -6.96 -11.42 10.45
CA ALA A 87 -6.83 -11.93 9.09
C ALA A 87 -5.36 -11.99 8.64
N ALA A 88 -4.55 -10.97 8.96
CA ALA A 88 -3.12 -10.97 8.68
C ALA A 88 -2.40 -12.14 9.35
N HIS A 89 -2.69 -12.42 10.62
CA HIS A 89 -2.15 -13.61 11.30
C HIS A 89 -2.57 -14.91 10.64
N THR A 90 -3.85 -15.03 10.25
CA THR A 90 -4.36 -16.21 9.55
C THR A 90 -3.60 -16.44 8.24
N LEU A 91 -3.33 -15.38 7.49
CA LEU A 91 -2.65 -15.42 6.20
C LEU A 91 -1.10 -15.50 6.32
N GLY A 92 -0.55 -15.17 7.48
CA GLY A 92 0.89 -15.01 7.67
C GLY A 92 1.44 -13.72 7.03
N ALA A 93 0.56 -12.75 6.79
CA ALA A 93 0.94 -11.43 6.29
C ALA A 93 1.62 -10.60 7.40
N ARG A 94 2.58 -9.77 7.01
CA ARG A 94 3.40 -9.01 7.97
C ARG A 94 2.97 -7.56 8.15
N ALA A 95 2.14 -7.06 7.25
CA ALA A 95 1.70 -5.68 7.26
C ALA A 95 0.26 -5.56 6.73
N VAL A 96 -0.37 -4.44 7.09
CA VAL A 96 -1.61 -3.95 6.46
C VAL A 96 -1.40 -2.50 6.03
N THR A 97 -2.02 -2.11 4.91
CA THR A 97 -2.05 -0.72 4.45
C THR A 97 -3.27 -0.03 5.06
N ILE A 98 -3.10 1.23 5.45
CA ILE A 98 -4.15 2.07 6.02
C ILE A 98 -4.19 3.43 5.36
N HIS A 99 -5.40 4.01 5.24
CA HIS A 99 -5.66 5.23 4.48
C HIS A 99 -6.31 6.31 5.35
N SER A 100 -6.30 7.55 4.86
CA SER A 100 -6.96 8.66 5.58
C SER A 100 -8.49 8.61 5.48
N ASN A 101 -9.01 8.20 4.34
CA ASN A 101 -10.43 8.16 4.02
C ASN A 101 -10.87 6.73 3.71
N ALA A 102 -12.13 6.43 3.98
CA ALA A 102 -12.76 5.21 3.49
C ALA A 102 -12.81 5.21 1.96
N LEU A 103 -12.45 4.08 1.38
CA LEU A 103 -12.41 3.87 -0.07
C LEU A 103 -13.48 2.86 -0.49
N GLY A 104 -14.18 3.18 -1.56
CA GLY A 104 -15.14 2.30 -2.22
C GLY A 104 -14.55 1.59 -3.42
N GLU A 105 -15.43 1.01 -4.24
CA GLU A 105 -15.06 0.32 -5.46
C GLU A 105 -14.21 1.24 -6.37
N GLY A 106 -13.14 0.70 -6.95
CA GLY A 106 -12.21 1.45 -7.79
C GLY A 106 -11.39 2.50 -7.03
N GLY A 107 -11.36 2.47 -5.69
CA GLY A 107 -10.60 3.42 -4.89
C GLY A 107 -11.28 4.79 -4.72
N VAL A 108 -12.57 4.90 -5.04
CA VAL A 108 -13.32 6.17 -4.90
C VAL A 108 -13.43 6.53 -3.42
N VAL A 109 -13.10 7.78 -3.08
CA VAL A 109 -13.28 8.31 -1.72
C VAL A 109 -14.77 8.41 -1.40
N LEU A 110 -15.22 7.68 -0.38
CA LEU A 110 -16.65 7.62 -0.02
C LEU A 110 -17.17 8.90 0.62
N ASN A 111 -16.32 9.58 1.39
CA ASN A 111 -16.64 10.87 1.99
C ASN A 111 -15.36 11.69 2.19
N ALA A 112 -15.36 12.92 1.67
CA ALA A 112 -14.28 13.87 1.85
C ALA A 112 -14.44 14.72 3.13
N TYR A 113 -15.58 14.61 3.83
CA TYR A 113 -15.93 15.35 5.06
C TYR A 113 -15.75 16.87 4.92
N PRO A 114 -16.47 17.52 3.98
CA PRO A 114 -16.33 18.96 3.74
C PRO A 114 -16.73 19.80 4.96
N GLU A 115 -17.54 19.26 5.86
CA GLU A 115 -17.97 19.91 7.11
C GLU A 115 -16.87 19.92 8.19
N LEU A 116 -15.85 19.06 8.11
CA LEU A 116 -14.75 19.03 9.06
C LEU A 116 -13.60 19.92 8.60
N SER A 117 -13.13 20.78 9.50
CA SER A 117 -11.94 21.59 9.20
C SER A 117 -10.68 20.72 9.03
N HIS A 118 -9.69 21.24 8.29
CA HIS A 118 -8.39 20.57 8.12
C HIS A 118 -7.75 20.17 9.47
N THR A 119 -7.85 21.07 10.46
CA THR A 119 -7.30 20.82 11.79
C THR A 119 -8.01 19.67 12.51
N VAL A 120 -9.35 19.60 12.43
CA VAL A 120 -10.12 18.50 13.02
C VAL A 120 -9.73 17.17 12.39
N LYS A 121 -9.67 17.09 11.06
CA LYS A 121 -9.23 15.90 10.33
C LYS A 121 -7.84 15.44 10.76
N LEU A 122 -6.88 16.36 10.82
CA LEU A 122 -5.50 16.07 11.20
C LEU A 122 -5.40 15.57 12.65
N CYS A 123 -6.10 16.22 13.58
CA CYS A 123 -6.12 15.80 14.99
C CYS A 123 -6.78 14.42 15.18
N ALA A 124 -7.90 14.18 14.49
CA ALA A 124 -8.60 12.89 14.56
C ALA A 124 -7.70 11.76 14.02
N MET A 125 -7.08 12.00 12.87
CA MET A 125 -6.14 11.06 12.26
C MET A 125 -4.96 10.75 13.19
N PHE A 126 -4.29 11.78 13.72
CA PHE A 126 -3.17 11.58 14.64
C PHE A 126 -3.58 10.81 15.91
N ASP A 127 -4.74 11.14 16.50
CA ASP A 127 -5.22 10.48 17.69
C ASP A 127 -5.56 9.00 17.44
N THR A 128 -6.16 8.69 16.30
CA THR A 128 -6.46 7.29 15.91
C THR A 128 -5.18 6.52 15.56
N LEU A 129 -4.21 7.14 14.88
CA LEU A 129 -2.93 6.50 14.53
C LEU A 129 -2.10 6.09 15.77
N LYS A 130 -2.21 6.79 16.90
CA LYS A 130 -1.60 6.34 18.17
C LYS A 130 -2.17 5.01 18.65
N ASP A 131 -3.48 4.82 18.50
CA ASP A 131 -4.14 3.57 18.88
C ASP A 131 -3.84 2.46 17.86
N CYS A 132 -3.77 2.79 16.56
CA CYS A 132 -3.31 1.87 15.53
C CYS A 132 -1.89 1.36 15.82
N ALA A 133 -0.99 2.26 16.21
CA ALA A 133 0.39 1.91 16.55
C ALA A 133 0.47 0.93 17.73
N ARG A 134 -0.36 1.11 18.77
CA ARG A 134 -0.43 0.16 19.88
C ARG A 134 -0.90 -1.22 19.41
N ILE A 135 -1.94 -1.29 18.59
CA ILE A 135 -2.41 -2.55 18.00
C ILE A 135 -1.29 -3.20 17.16
N ALA A 136 -0.54 -2.42 16.38
CA ALA A 136 0.58 -2.92 15.58
C ALA A 136 1.71 -3.48 16.45
N GLU A 137 2.06 -2.81 17.54
CA GLU A 137 3.11 -3.25 18.46
C GLU A 137 2.70 -4.53 19.21
N GLU A 138 1.47 -4.59 19.72
CA GLU A 138 0.93 -5.74 20.43
C GLU A 138 0.81 -6.99 19.55
N SER A 139 0.40 -6.80 18.28
CA SER A 139 0.19 -7.89 17.33
C SER A 139 1.44 -8.31 16.57
N GLY A 140 2.43 -7.42 16.45
CA GLY A 140 3.59 -7.61 15.58
C GLY A 140 3.32 -7.35 14.09
N VAL A 141 2.07 -7.08 13.67
CA VAL A 141 1.70 -6.71 12.30
C VAL A 141 1.97 -5.22 12.08
N SER A 142 2.79 -4.88 11.10
CA SER A 142 3.09 -3.48 10.79
C SER A 142 1.93 -2.79 10.05
N MET A 143 1.82 -1.48 10.20
CA MET A 143 0.85 -0.66 9.49
C MET A 143 1.58 0.33 8.60
N ASN A 144 1.21 0.38 7.33
CA ASN A 144 1.77 1.28 6.35
C ASN A 144 0.71 2.31 5.95
N LEU A 145 0.89 3.55 6.39
CA LEU A 145 0.00 4.67 6.09
C LEU A 145 0.28 5.19 4.69
N GLU A 146 -0.71 5.15 3.82
CA GLU A 146 -0.57 5.53 2.42
C GLU A 146 -1.14 6.90 2.12
N ALA A 147 -0.36 7.75 1.43
CA ALA A 147 -0.82 8.97 0.81
C ALA A 147 -1.23 8.70 -0.63
N LEU A 148 -2.45 9.13 -1.00
CA LEU A 148 -3.04 8.85 -2.31
C LEU A 148 -3.09 10.10 -3.18
N ASN A 149 -3.06 9.94 -4.51
CA ASN A 149 -3.23 11.06 -5.42
C ASN A 149 -4.66 11.59 -5.41
N VAL A 150 -4.78 12.92 -5.45
CA VAL A 150 -6.07 13.62 -5.41
C VAL A 150 -6.40 14.30 -6.74
N THR A 151 -5.63 14.01 -7.76
CA THR A 151 -5.77 14.62 -9.10
C THR A 151 -6.49 13.72 -10.09
N THR A 152 -6.40 12.40 -9.91
CA THR A 152 -6.90 11.41 -10.87
C THR A 152 -7.77 10.35 -10.21
N ASP A 153 -7.22 9.57 -9.25
CA ASP A 153 -7.88 8.35 -8.79
C ASP A 153 -8.70 8.54 -7.52
N HIS A 154 -8.21 9.36 -6.56
CA HIS A 154 -8.77 9.46 -5.21
C HIS A 154 -9.18 10.89 -4.85
N LEU A 155 -10.00 11.53 -5.71
CA LEU A 155 -10.46 12.89 -5.48
C LEU A 155 -11.13 13.03 -4.11
N GLY A 156 -10.67 13.99 -3.32
CA GLY A 156 -11.20 14.23 -1.98
C GLY A 156 -10.47 13.47 -0.86
N ASN A 157 -9.47 12.63 -1.17
CA ASN A 157 -8.63 12.03 -0.14
C ASN A 157 -7.87 13.11 0.65
N PHE A 158 -7.78 12.93 1.96
CA PHE A 158 -7.18 13.95 2.82
C PHE A 158 -5.65 13.88 2.87
N LEU A 159 -5.11 12.68 3.00
CA LEU A 159 -3.67 12.47 3.06
C LEU A 159 -3.10 12.36 1.64
N ALA A 160 -2.48 13.45 1.17
CA ALA A 160 -2.06 13.57 -0.23
C ALA A 160 -0.55 13.77 -0.44
N THR A 161 0.26 13.85 0.62
CA THR A 161 1.70 14.12 0.49
C THR A 161 2.55 13.20 1.34
N THR A 162 3.73 12.83 0.80
CA THR A 162 4.75 12.08 1.54
C THR A 162 5.13 12.78 2.85
N ARG A 163 5.29 14.11 2.79
CA ARG A 163 5.65 14.90 3.97
C ARG A 163 4.65 14.71 5.10
N MET A 164 3.35 14.86 4.83
CA MET A 164 2.31 14.76 5.86
C MET A 164 2.27 13.35 6.45
N ALA A 165 2.33 12.30 5.61
CA ALA A 165 2.37 10.92 6.05
C ALA A 165 3.59 10.63 6.94
N ALA A 166 4.78 11.05 6.52
CA ALA A 166 6.03 10.82 7.23
C ALA A 166 6.10 11.60 8.55
N GLU A 167 5.62 12.86 8.59
CA GLU A 167 5.54 13.66 9.82
C GLU A 167 4.58 13.01 10.83
N LEU A 168 3.42 12.52 10.41
CA LEU A 168 2.48 11.80 11.28
C LEU A 168 3.09 10.50 11.83
N ALA A 169 3.71 9.68 10.98
CA ALA A 169 4.37 8.45 11.42
C ALA A 169 5.51 8.75 12.41
N ALA A 170 6.30 9.79 12.16
CA ALA A 170 7.37 10.21 13.05
C ALA A 170 6.85 10.76 14.39
N LEU A 171 5.75 11.52 14.40
CA LEU A 171 5.12 12.04 15.61
C LEU A 171 4.53 10.94 16.48
N VAL A 172 3.94 9.90 15.87
CA VAL A 172 3.46 8.71 16.61
C VAL A 172 4.65 7.94 17.18
N GLY A 173 5.76 7.86 16.46
CA GLY A 173 7.04 7.35 16.95
C GLY A 173 7.11 5.83 17.10
N SER A 174 6.17 5.07 16.53
CA SER A 174 6.17 3.62 16.59
C SER A 174 7.03 3.00 15.48
N PRO A 175 7.85 1.99 15.78
CA PRO A 175 8.58 1.26 14.75
C PRO A 175 7.66 0.42 13.85
N LYS A 176 6.41 0.18 14.28
CA LYS A 176 5.41 -0.61 13.57
C LYS A 176 4.44 0.23 12.74
N LEU A 177 4.46 1.55 12.88
CA LEU A 177 3.72 2.48 12.02
C LEU A 177 4.71 3.15 11.07
N LYS A 178 4.59 2.83 9.80
CA LYS A 178 5.42 3.35 8.71
C LYS A 178 4.53 3.96 7.64
N ILE A 179 5.14 4.46 6.57
CA ILE A 179 4.39 4.89 5.38
C ILE A 179 4.56 3.87 4.26
N LEU A 180 3.52 3.71 3.46
CA LEU A 180 3.63 3.19 2.12
C LEU A 180 3.94 4.36 1.19
N TYR A 181 5.05 4.28 0.48
CA TYR A 181 5.44 5.26 -0.53
C TYR A 181 5.05 4.73 -1.90
N ASP A 182 3.92 5.19 -2.42
CA ASP A 182 3.51 4.87 -3.78
C ASP A 182 4.10 5.90 -4.74
N VAL A 183 5.00 5.43 -5.61
CA VAL A 183 5.73 6.27 -6.57
C VAL A 183 4.79 6.93 -7.58
N TYR A 184 3.75 6.21 -8.02
CA TYR A 184 2.75 6.74 -8.95
C TYR A 184 1.90 7.83 -8.32
N HIS A 185 1.36 7.59 -7.11
CA HIS A 185 0.58 8.61 -6.42
C HIS A 185 1.40 9.87 -6.14
N MET A 186 2.65 9.72 -5.72
CA MET A 186 3.50 10.86 -5.42
C MET A 186 4.01 11.57 -6.67
N GLN A 187 4.17 10.88 -7.80
CA GLN A 187 4.45 11.55 -9.07
C GLN A 187 3.31 12.51 -9.44
N LEU A 188 2.06 12.06 -9.33
CA LEU A 188 0.88 12.86 -9.69
C LEU A 188 0.63 14.04 -8.74
N ASN A 189 0.96 13.90 -7.45
CA ASN A 189 0.67 14.94 -6.45
C ASN A 189 1.81 15.94 -6.25
N GLU A 190 3.06 15.49 -6.20
CA GLU A 190 4.16 16.33 -5.71
C GLU A 190 5.45 16.26 -6.53
N GLY A 191 5.70 15.19 -7.28
CA GLY A 191 6.97 15.01 -8.00
C GLY A 191 8.17 14.91 -7.05
N SER A 192 9.37 15.32 -7.50
CA SER A 192 10.61 15.28 -6.72
C SER A 192 10.86 13.95 -6.01
N LEU A 193 10.49 12.84 -6.65
CA LEU A 193 10.43 11.49 -6.06
C LEU A 193 11.73 11.10 -5.34
N CYS A 194 12.88 11.26 -6.00
CA CYS A 194 14.17 10.85 -5.44
C CYS A 194 14.54 11.62 -4.17
N ASP A 195 14.24 12.92 -4.13
CA ASP A 195 14.52 13.75 -2.96
C ASP A 195 13.61 13.41 -1.79
N ASN A 196 12.32 13.18 -2.07
CA ASN A 196 11.36 12.73 -1.06
C ASN A 196 11.73 11.35 -0.49
N ILE A 197 12.14 10.40 -1.33
CA ILE A 197 12.63 9.09 -0.90
C ILE A 197 13.82 9.25 0.05
N ARG A 198 14.86 9.99 -0.32
CA ARG A 198 16.04 10.20 0.53
C ARG A 198 15.68 10.85 1.86
N ARG A 199 14.79 11.84 1.82
CA ARG A 199 14.39 12.62 3.00
C ARG A 199 13.58 11.80 3.99
N TYR A 200 12.66 10.96 3.51
CA TYR A 200 11.68 10.24 4.33
C TYR A 200 11.94 8.74 4.45
N ALA A 201 13.08 8.25 3.94
CA ALA A 201 13.44 6.83 3.97
C ALA A 201 13.28 6.14 5.33
N PRO A 202 13.59 6.77 6.49
CA PRO A 202 13.40 6.10 7.79
C PRO A 202 11.94 5.75 8.11
N GLN A 203 10.99 6.45 7.50
CA GLN A 203 9.55 6.21 7.66
C GLN A 203 9.00 5.22 6.63
N ILE A 204 9.69 4.95 5.52
CA ILE A 204 9.17 4.07 4.46
C ILE A 204 9.21 2.61 4.93
N GLY A 205 8.04 1.98 4.99
CA GLY A 205 7.87 0.57 5.32
C GLY A 205 7.58 -0.31 4.11
N HIS A 206 6.93 0.25 3.10
CA HIS A 206 6.61 -0.40 1.84
C HIS A 206 6.67 0.60 0.68
N VAL A 207 6.87 0.09 -0.54
CA VAL A 207 6.92 0.91 -1.76
C VAL A 207 6.01 0.30 -2.81
N HIS A 208 5.12 1.11 -3.39
CA HIS A 208 4.38 0.73 -4.59
C HIS A 208 4.95 1.40 -5.84
N VAL A 209 4.83 0.69 -6.96
CA VAL A 209 5.35 1.07 -8.27
C VAL A 209 4.28 0.88 -9.34
N ALA A 210 4.00 1.96 -10.06
CA ALA A 210 3.34 2.00 -11.36
C ALA A 210 3.79 3.24 -12.10
N ASP A 211 3.77 3.24 -13.44
CA ASP A 211 4.19 4.40 -14.23
C ASP A 211 3.04 5.41 -14.43
N ALA A 212 3.39 6.66 -14.56
CA ALA A 212 2.47 7.76 -14.81
C ALA A 212 2.73 8.40 -16.17
N PRO A 213 1.67 8.78 -16.91
CA PRO A 213 0.26 8.54 -16.65
C PRO A 213 -0.18 7.10 -16.94
N GLY A 214 -1.35 6.70 -16.45
CA GLY A 214 -2.03 5.46 -16.84
C GLY A 214 -1.91 4.32 -15.84
N ARG A 215 -1.04 4.43 -14.82
CA ARG A 215 -0.84 3.42 -13.77
C ARG A 215 -0.46 2.05 -14.33
N HIS A 216 0.42 2.05 -15.37
CA HIS A 216 0.90 0.85 -16.05
C HIS A 216 2.29 0.42 -15.57
N GLU A 217 2.86 -0.60 -16.22
CA GLU A 217 4.21 -1.09 -15.90
C GLU A 217 5.31 -0.05 -16.16
N PRO A 218 6.44 -0.10 -15.42
CA PRO A 218 7.60 0.76 -15.62
C PRO A 218 8.06 0.84 -17.06
N GLY A 219 8.42 2.05 -17.50
CA GLY A 219 8.88 2.34 -18.87
C GLY A 219 7.75 2.64 -19.86
N THR A 220 6.50 2.71 -19.39
CA THR A 220 5.35 3.07 -20.25
C THR A 220 4.93 4.53 -20.12
N GLY A 221 5.46 5.25 -19.13
CA GLY A 221 5.14 6.64 -18.82
C GLY A 221 6.38 7.52 -18.68
N GLU A 222 6.35 8.47 -17.74
CA GLU A 222 7.36 9.51 -17.56
C GLU A 222 8.30 9.31 -16.37
N ILE A 223 8.06 8.28 -15.52
CA ILE A 223 8.86 8.08 -14.33
C ILE A 223 10.18 7.40 -14.67
N HIS A 224 11.29 8.03 -14.25
CA HIS A 224 12.62 7.45 -14.46
C HIS A 224 12.96 6.46 -13.34
N TYR A 225 12.43 5.24 -13.41
CA TYR A 225 12.57 4.18 -12.40
C TYR A 225 14.02 3.84 -12.02
N PRO A 226 15.01 3.81 -12.92
CA PRO A 226 16.40 3.59 -12.52
C PRO A 226 16.88 4.59 -11.45
N ALA A 227 16.48 5.86 -11.53
CA ALA A 227 16.82 6.86 -10.51
C ALA A 227 16.05 6.66 -9.21
N VAL A 228 14.77 6.25 -9.28
CA VAL A 228 13.93 5.95 -8.11
C VAL A 228 14.52 4.77 -7.33
N TYR A 229 14.83 3.65 -7.99
CA TYR A 229 15.46 2.48 -7.34
C TYR A 229 16.83 2.81 -6.76
N HIS A 230 17.62 3.63 -7.46
CA HIS A 230 18.91 4.09 -6.95
C HIS A 230 18.72 4.90 -5.66
N ALA A 231 17.77 5.84 -5.62
CA ALA A 231 17.47 6.64 -4.44
C ALA A 231 17.01 5.78 -3.25
N LEU A 232 16.13 4.80 -3.47
CA LEU A 232 15.70 3.84 -2.45
C LEU A 232 16.89 3.04 -1.90
N TRP A 233 17.76 2.55 -2.78
CA TRP A 233 18.93 1.78 -2.38
C TRP A 233 19.94 2.60 -1.58
N GLU A 234 20.29 3.80 -2.03
CA GLU A 234 21.19 4.74 -1.34
C GLU A 234 20.62 5.14 0.02
N ALA A 235 19.31 5.35 0.11
CA ALA A 235 18.63 5.69 1.34
C ALA A 235 18.48 4.51 2.33
N GLY A 236 18.98 3.33 1.96
CA GLY A 236 18.99 2.14 2.83
C GLY A 236 17.71 1.31 2.82
N TYR A 237 16.74 1.58 1.92
CA TYR A 237 15.57 0.74 1.78
C TYR A 237 15.97 -0.65 1.27
N ARG A 238 15.47 -1.71 1.91
CA ARG A 238 15.74 -3.12 1.58
C ARG A 238 14.46 -3.97 1.66
N GLY A 239 13.31 -3.32 1.68
CA GLY A 239 12.00 -3.98 1.69
C GLY A 239 11.57 -4.49 0.32
N LEU A 240 10.32 -4.96 0.27
CA LEU A 240 9.67 -5.36 -0.97
C LEU A 240 9.30 -4.14 -1.82
N ILE A 241 9.33 -4.31 -3.15
CA ILE A 241 8.71 -3.40 -4.10
C ILE A 241 7.42 -4.05 -4.58
N GLY A 242 6.29 -3.44 -4.24
CA GLY A 242 4.95 -3.85 -4.68
C GLY A 242 4.63 -3.25 -6.05
N TYR A 243 4.22 -4.09 -6.98
CA TYR A 243 3.79 -3.65 -8.32
C TYR A 243 2.27 -3.63 -8.36
N GLU A 244 1.70 -2.48 -7.98
CA GLU A 244 0.27 -2.21 -8.00
C GLU A 244 -0.07 -1.39 -9.24
N LEU A 245 -0.27 -2.08 -10.35
CA LEU A 245 -0.43 -1.47 -11.67
C LEU A 245 -1.41 -2.26 -12.55
N PHE A 246 -2.00 -1.59 -13.51
CA PHE A 246 -2.84 -2.21 -14.52
C PHE A 246 -2.02 -2.44 -15.79
N PRO A 247 -1.86 -3.69 -16.26
CA PRO A 247 -1.11 -3.96 -17.49
C PRO A 247 -1.60 -3.12 -18.65
N LYS A 248 -0.68 -2.45 -19.38
CA LYS A 248 -1.03 -1.65 -20.55
C LYS A 248 -1.62 -2.49 -21.67
N THR A 249 -1.17 -3.74 -21.77
CA THR A 249 -1.63 -4.70 -22.78
C THR A 249 -2.02 -6.03 -22.12
N THR A 250 -1.04 -6.80 -21.64
CA THR A 250 -1.25 -8.10 -21.00
C THR A 250 -0.39 -8.22 -19.75
N THR A 251 -0.82 -9.08 -18.81
CA THR A 251 -0.01 -9.40 -17.62
C THR A 251 1.40 -9.88 -18.00
N ALA A 252 1.53 -10.69 -19.03
CA ALA A 252 2.83 -11.23 -19.48
C ALA A 252 3.80 -10.12 -19.93
N GLU A 253 3.35 -9.10 -20.67
CA GLU A 253 4.18 -7.97 -21.07
C GLU A 253 4.53 -7.08 -19.88
N ALA A 254 3.59 -6.83 -18.97
CA ALA A 254 3.86 -6.08 -17.76
C ALA A 254 4.89 -6.78 -16.88
N VAL A 255 4.75 -8.08 -16.64
CA VAL A 255 5.70 -8.89 -15.88
C VAL A 255 7.09 -8.87 -16.52
N LYS A 256 7.18 -8.97 -17.83
CA LYS A 256 8.46 -8.87 -18.55
C LYS A 256 9.15 -7.52 -18.30
N ALA A 257 8.40 -6.42 -18.31
CA ALA A 257 8.94 -5.10 -17.99
C ALA A 257 9.38 -5.03 -16.51
N ILE A 258 8.54 -5.50 -15.57
CA ILE A 258 8.84 -5.55 -14.15
C ILE A 258 10.13 -6.35 -13.87
N MET A 259 10.31 -7.50 -14.52
CA MET A 259 11.46 -8.38 -14.26
C MET A 259 12.75 -7.87 -14.92
N ALA A 260 12.66 -6.93 -15.86
CA ALA A 260 13.81 -6.27 -16.48
C ALA A 260 14.41 -5.13 -15.65
N GLU A 261 13.72 -4.67 -14.62
CA GLU A 261 14.15 -3.61 -13.68
C GLU A 261 15.18 -4.18 -12.62
#